data_a8ad3fa616448f7d82848cecdef34235
#
_entry.id   a8ad3fa616448f7d82848cecdef34235
#
_cell.length_a   1.000
_cell.length_b   1.000
_cell.length_c   1.000
_cell.angle_alpha   90.00
_cell.angle_beta   90.00
_cell.angle_gamma   90.00
#
_symmetry.space_group_name_H-M   'P 1'
#
loop_
_entity.id
_entity.type
_entity.pdbx_description
1 polymer ?
#
loop_
_entity_poly.entity_id
_entity_poly.type
_entity_poly.pdbx_seq_one_letter_code
_entity_poly.pdbx_strand_id
1 'polypeptide(L)'
;ATIAVTGKYRTALKIKAADSTASVKVNVVAADDDEKKLRASNAQRQTNRAPAPTKLVGTAVKPTGPLPDLRSLPAWSISVEDGRYLNFSATVWNAGPSPLVVDGFRQTDNEDLMDAYQYFFDAAGTQVGYSPVGTMEWDRRDGHNHWHFTDFASYRLLDKDKKLVVRSQKEAFCLANTDAVDYTVPDANWKPDNTDLHTSCGGETSIGVREVLDTGSGDTYAQYLPGQSFDLKGLKNGVYYIFVGANPDKKLYESSTSNNNSYRKVTISGTSGHRAVKVAKVGIITEPPIKDEDEDH
;
A
#
# COMPACT_ATOMS: atom_id res chain seq x y z
N ALA A 1 -17.33 -20.19 -11.47
CA ALA A 1 -16.50 -19.13 -10.94
C ALA A 1 -16.37 -18.06 -12.02
N THR A 2 -16.70 -16.83 -11.70
CA THR A 2 -16.55 -15.70 -12.62
C THR A 2 -15.23 -15.03 -12.28
N ILE A 3 -14.30 -15.03 -13.23
CA ILE A 3 -13.03 -14.29 -13.08
C ILE A 3 -13.22 -12.99 -13.87
N ALA A 4 -13.22 -11.85 -13.19
CA ALA A 4 -13.18 -10.55 -13.83
C ALA A 4 -11.73 -10.10 -13.98
N VAL A 5 -11.23 -10.03 -15.21
CA VAL A 5 -9.88 -9.51 -15.51
C VAL A 5 -10.06 -8.22 -16.30
N THR A 6 -9.49 -7.12 -15.80
CA THR A 6 -9.64 -5.79 -16.40
C THR A 6 -8.36 -5.36 -17.14
N GLY A 7 -8.46 -5.13 -18.43
CA GLY A 7 -7.39 -4.64 -19.34
C GLY A 7 -7.76 -4.89 -20.82
N LYS A 8 -7.20 -4.15 -21.76
CA LYS A 8 -7.40 -4.34 -23.20
C LYS A 8 -6.54 -5.48 -23.75
N TYR A 9 -6.76 -6.71 -23.32
CA TYR A 9 -6.09 -7.87 -23.91
C TYR A 9 -7.11 -8.97 -24.24
N ARG A 10 -7.06 -9.50 -25.47
CA ARG A 10 -7.73 -10.75 -25.83
C ARG A 10 -6.80 -11.88 -25.39
N THR A 11 -6.99 -12.40 -24.22
CA THR A 11 -6.33 -13.63 -23.78
C THR A 11 -7.37 -14.73 -23.68
N ALA A 12 -7.19 -15.83 -24.37
CA ALA A 12 -7.98 -17.01 -24.18
C ALA A 12 -7.36 -17.85 -23.07
N LEU A 13 -7.98 -17.88 -21.89
CA LEU A 13 -7.59 -18.79 -20.82
C LEU A 13 -8.12 -20.19 -21.18
N LYS A 14 -7.22 -21.15 -21.45
CA LYS A 14 -7.60 -22.56 -21.61
C LYS A 14 -7.50 -23.24 -20.25
N ILE A 15 -8.64 -23.43 -19.61
CA ILE A 15 -8.72 -24.24 -18.40
C ILE A 15 -8.94 -25.69 -18.83
N LYS A 16 -8.00 -26.58 -18.53
CA LYS A 16 -8.16 -28.02 -18.71
C LYS A 16 -8.69 -28.61 -17.41
N ALA A 17 -9.99 -28.84 -17.33
CA ALA A 17 -10.55 -29.76 -16.35
C ALA A 17 -10.48 -31.18 -16.92
N ALA A 18 -10.39 -32.20 -16.09
CA ALA A 18 -9.93 -33.56 -16.43
C ALA A 18 -10.53 -34.21 -17.70
N ASP A 19 -11.68 -33.75 -18.23
CA ASP A 19 -12.26 -34.26 -19.47
C ASP A 19 -13.06 -33.26 -20.31
N SER A 20 -12.91 -31.95 -20.07
CA SER A 20 -13.59 -30.95 -20.89
C SER A 20 -12.77 -29.65 -21.02
N THR A 21 -12.74 -29.11 -22.23
CA THR A 21 -12.13 -27.80 -22.52
C THR A 21 -13.23 -26.75 -22.53
N ALA A 22 -13.27 -25.87 -21.54
CA ALA A 22 -14.16 -24.71 -21.56
C ALA A 22 -13.33 -23.47 -21.94
N SER A 23 -13.84 -22.68 -22.93
CA SER A 23 -13.27 -21.38 -23.24
C SER A 23 -14.09 -20.31 -22.54
N VAL A 24 -13.44 -19.50 -21.68
CA VAL A 24 -14.08 -18.34 -21.05
C VAL A 24 -13.64 -17.09 -21.80
N LYS A 25 -14.59 -16.30 -22.28
CA LYS A 25 -14.29 -14.95 -22.77
C LYS A 25 -14.08 -14.03 -21.58
N VAL A 26 -12.85 -13.62 -21.39
CA VAL A 26 -12.50 -12.65 -20.36
C VAL A 26 -12.51 -11.25 -20.99
N ASN A 27 -13.46 -10.40 -20.58
CA ASN A 27 -13.42 -8.98 -20.90
C ASN A 27 -12.54 -8.28 -19.87
N VAL A 28 -11.41 -7.77 -20.33
CA VAL A 28 -10.45 -7.05 -19.51
C VAL A 28 -10.74 -5.56 -19.65
N VAL A 29 -11.29 -4.91 -18.63
CA VAL A 29 -11.58 -3.47 -18.58
C VAL A 29 -10.37 -2.78 -17.93
N ALA A 30 -9.92 -1.65 -18.47
CA ALA A 30 -8.75 -0.94 -17.93
C ALA A 30 -9.01 -0.46 -16.49
N ALA A 31 -8.21 -0.90 -15.54
CA ALA A 31 -8.31 -0.55 -14.12
C ALA A 31 -8.28 0.98 -13.87
N ASP A 32 -7.61 1.75 -14.75
CA ASP A 32 -7.52 3.21 -14.65
C ASP A 32 -8.86 3.96 -14.65
N ASP A 33 -9.86 3.49 -15.39
CA ASP A 33 -11.12 4.22 -15.51
C ASP A 33 -12.07 3.91 -14.34
N ASP A 34 -12.01 2.70 -13.81
CA ASP A 34 -12.84 2.31 -12.67
C ASP A 34 -12.27 2.87 -11.36
N GLU A 35 -10.95 2.92 -11.22
CA GLU A 35 -10.29 3.55 -10.07
C GLU A 35 -10.52 5.07 -10.05
N LYS A 36 -10.44 5.76 -11.21
CA LYS A 36 -10.77 7.19 -11.31
C LYS A 36 -12.23 7.47 -10.97
N LYS A 37 -13.15 6.60 -11.43
CA LYS A 37 -14.57 6.71 -11.09
C LYS A 37 -14.81 6.45 -9.61
N LEU A 38 -14.14 5.47 -9.02
CA LEU A 38 -14.24 5.16 -7.61
C LEU A 38 -13.72 6.35 -6.79
N ARG A 39 -12.54 6.90 -7.10
CA ARG A 39 -11.99 8.10 -6.44
C ARG A 39 -12.90 9.31 -6.57
N ALA A 40 -13.47 9.57 -7.75
CA ALA A 40 -14.41 10.67 -7.95
C ALA A 40 -15.71 10.45 -7.16
N SER A 41 -16.23 9.22 -7.13
CA SER A 41 -17.41 8.88 -6.32
C SER A 41 -17.12 8.97 -4.82
N ASN A 42 -15.93 8.60 -4.40
CA ASN A 42 -15.49 8.66 -3.01
C ASN A 42 -15.35 10.10 -2.52
N ALA A 43 -14.74 10.98 -3.33
CA ALA A 43 -14.66 12.41 -3.03
C ALA A 43 -16.04 13.05 -2.87
N GLN A 44 -17.02 12.64 -3.68
CA GLN A 44 -18.39 13.16 -3.61
C GLN A 44 -19.18 12.56 -2.42
N ARG A 45 -18.91 11.30 -2.05
CA ARG A 45 -19.52 10.66 -0.88
C ARG A 45 -19.01 11.27 0.43
N GLN A 46 -17.73 11.64 0.51
CA GLN A 46 -17.14 12.29 1.70
C GLN A 46 -17.85 13.58 2.09
N THR A 47 -18.37 14.35 1.12
CA THR A 47 -19.06 15.62 1.39
C THR A 47 -20.46 15.45 1.98
N ASN A 48 -21.07 14.28 1.85
CA ASN A 48 -22.45 14.00 2.23
C ASN A 48 -22.59 12.95 3.35
N ARG A 49 -21.48 12.49 3.93
CA ARG A 49 -21.52 11.47 4.97
C ARG A 49 -21.98 12.03 6.31
N ALA A 50 -22.70 11.18 7.03
CA ALA A 50 -23.04 11.45 8.43
C ALA A 50 -21.76 11.62 9.26
N PRO A 51 -21.80 12.43 10.32
CA PRO A 51 -20.66 12.57 11.23
C PRO A 51 -20.27 11.22 11.81
N ALA A 52 -19.00 11.08 12.17
CA ALA A 52 -18.45 9.90 12.78
C ALA A 52 -19.29 9.38 13.94
N PRO A 53 -19.35 8.06 14.14
CA PRO A 53 -20.13 7.49 15.23
C PRO A 53 -19.58 7.90 16.60
N THR A 54 -20.43 7.80 17.61
CA THR A 54 -20.13 8.20 19.01
C THR A 54 -18.99 7.41 19.69
N LYS A 55 -18.35 6.48 18.97
CA LYS A 55 -17.19 5.72 19.45
C LYS A 55 -15.87 6.51 19.50
N LEU A 56 -15.82 7.66 18.84
CA LEU A 56 -14.63 8.49 18.89
C LEU A 56 -14.38 9.00 20.32
N VAL A 57 -13.17 8.75 20.82
CA VAL A 57 -12.74 9.17 22.15
C VAL A 57 -11.91 10.44 22.02
N GLY A 58 -12.22 11.44 22.84
CA GLY A 58 -11.58 12.75 22.79
C GLY A 58 -12.28 13.72 21.81
N THR A 59 -11.61 14.78 21.45
CA THR A 59 -12.11 15.83 20.57
C THR A 59 -11.27 15.90 19.28
N ALA A 60 -11.89 16.34 18.18
CA ALA A 60 -11.16 16.64 16.96
C ALA A 60 -10.20 17.80 17.22
N VAL A 61 -8.90 17.53 17.26
CA VAL A 61 -7.89 18.52 17.62
C VAL A 61 -6.64 18.36 16.75
N LYS A 62 -5.93 19.48 16.60
CA LYS A 62 -4.56 19.42 16.10
C LYS A 62 -3.67 18.84 17.21
N PRO A 63 -2.88 17.80 16.94
CA PRO A 63 -2.08 17.16 17.98
C PRO A 63 -1.01 18.08 18.55
N THR A 64 -0.74 17.94 19.84
CA THR A 64 0.33 18.67 20.57
C THR A 64 1.31 17.72 21.27
N GLY A 65 1.03 16.42 21.26
CA GLY A 65 1.83 15.36 21.88
C GLY A 65 2.81 14.70 20.91
N PRO A 66 3.38 13.54 21.31
CA PRO A 66 4.21 12.74 20.43
C PRO A 66 3.45 12.30 19.19
N LEU A 67 4.15 12.25 18.06
CA LEU A 67 3.58 11.87 16.76
C LEU A 67 4.37 10.73 16.13
N PRO A 68 3.76 9.94 15.25
CA PRO A 68 4.49 9.06 14.36
C PRO A 68 5.45 9.86 13.46
N ASP A 69 6.44 9.20 12.88
CA ASP A 69 7.37 9.72 11.89
C ASP A 69 7.52 8.69 10.77
N LEU A 70 6.76 8.86 9.71
CA LEU A 70 6.68 7.88 8.63
C LEU A 70 7.90 8.01 7.71
N ARG A 71 8.59 6.91 7.49
CA ARG A 71 9.74 6.85 6.59
C ARG A 71 9.60 5.71 5.62
N SER A 72 9.93 5.95 4.37
CA SER A 72 9.98 4.91 3.35
C SER A 72 11.39 4.32 3.27
N LEU A 73 11.50 2.99 3.29
CA LEU A 73 12.74 2.32 2.89
C LEU A 73 12.91 2.38 1.37
N PRO A 74 14.14 2.38 0.84
CA PRO A 74 14.36 2.18 -0.59
C PRO A 74 13.77 0.84 -1.04
N ALA A 75 13.07 0.84 -2.17
CA ALA A 75 12.48 -0.38 -2.73
C ALA A 75 13.51 -1.53 -2.80
N TRP A 76 13.06 -2.75 -2.56
CA TRP A 76 13.89 -3.95 -2.46
C TRP A 76 13.21 -5.14 -3.16
N SER A 77 13.83 -6.33 -3.21
CA SER A 77 13.35 -7.49 -3.97
C SER A 77 12.90 -7.10 -5.39
N ILE A 78 13.78 -6.39 -6.11
CA ILE A 78 13.47 -5.82 -7.41
C ILE A 78 13.84 -6.81 -8.50
N SER A 79 12.86 -7.20 -9.33
CA SER A 79 13.01 -8.12 -10.45
C SER A 79 12.21 -7.68 -11.67
N VAL A 80 12.44 -8.33 -12.80
CA VAL A 80 11.58 -8.17 -13.98
C VAL A 80 10.89 -9.50 -14.24
N GLU A 81 9.58 -9.49 -14.21
CA GLU A 81 8.71 -10.60 -14.55
C GLU A 81 8.23 -10.50 -16.00
N ASP A 82 8.11 -11.64 -16.70
CA ASP A 82 7.69 -11.75 -18.10
C ASP A 82 8.44 -10.83 -19.06
N GLY A 83 9.66 -10.41 -18.70
CA GLY A 83 10.45 -9.45 -19.49
C GLY A 83 9.76 -8.11 -19.67
N ARG A 84 8.79 -7.75 -18.81
CA ARG A 84 7.92 -6.59 -18.95
C ARG A 84 7.61 -5.85 -17.67
N TYR A 85 7.35 -6.54 -16.57
CA TYR A 85 6.90 -5.93 -15.33
C TYR A 85 8.06 -5.80 -14.35
N LEU A 86 8.33 -4.59 -13.90
CA LEU A 86 9.33 -4.31 -12.87
C LEU A 86 8.67 -4.42 -11.51
N ASN A 87 8.79 -5.58 -10.89
CA ASN A 87 8.26 -5.87 -9.57
C ASN A 87 9.20 -5.36 -8.47
N PHE A 88 8.66 -4.98 -7.34
CA PHE A 88 9.43 -4.48 -6.19
C PHE A 88 8.64 -4.60 -4.89
N SER A 89 9.34 -4.84 -3.79
CA SER A 89 8.81 -4.67 -2.44
C SER A 89 9.03 -3.26 -1.94
N ALA A 90 8.09 -2.74 -1.17
CA ALA A 90 8.18 -1.43 -0.55
C ALA A 90 7.72 -1.48 0.90
N THR A 91 8.50 -0.86 1.78
CA THR A 91 8.23 -0.77 3.21
C THR A 91 8.11 0.70 3.61
N VAL A 92 7.01 1.04 4.28
CA VAL A 92 6.87 2.27 5.04
C VAL A 92 6.88 1.91 6.51
N TRP A 93 7.68 2.60 7.33
CA TRP A 93 7.81 2.31 8.75
C TRP A 93 7.66 3.56 9.60
N ASN A 94 7.37 3.35 10.88
CA ASN A 94 7.20 4.42 11.84
C ASN A 94 8.43 4.54 12.74
N ALA A 95 9.19 5.62 12.57
CA ALA A 95 10.36 5.96 13.37
C ALA A 95 10.05 6.94 14.53
N GLY A 96 8.81 7.38 14.64
CA GLY A 96 8.38 8.34 15.66
C GLY A 96 8.07 7.69 17.01
N PRO A 97 8.02 8.49 18.08
CA PRO A 97 7.81 8.00 19.45
C PRO A 97 6.33 7.66 19.75
N SER A 98 5.45 7.70 18.78
CA SER A 98 4.03 7.38 18.94
C SER A 98 3.56 6.47 17.82
N PRO A 99 2.70 5.47 18.08
CA PRO A 99 2.13 4.67 17.01
C PRO A 99 1.28 5.51 16.07
N LEU A 100 1.23 5.13 14.81
CA LEU A 100 0.18 5.57 13.90
C LEU A 100 -1.03 4.68 14.11
N VAL A 101 -2.13 5.25 14.58
CA VAL A 101 -3.40 4.54 14.77
C VAL A 101 -4.46 5.23 13.93
N VAL A 102 -5.07 4.48 13.02
CA VAL A 102 -6.14 4.97 12.15
C VAL A 102 -7.37 4.07 12.32
N ASP A 103 -8.47 4.66 12.78
CA ASP A 103 -9.76 3.98 12.87
C ASP A 103 -10.65 4.36 11.71
N GLY A 104 -11.23 3.37 11.05
CA GLY A 104 -12.28 3.54 10.06
C GLY A 104 -13.66 3.25 10.65
N PHE A 105 -14.66 4.04 10.27
CA PHE A 105 -16.04 3.83 10.66
C PHE A 105 -16.99 4.06 9.50
N ARG A 106 -18.03 3.21 9.42
CA ARG A 106 -19.20 3.40 8.56
C ARG A 106 -20.49 3.21 9.34
N GLN A 107 -21.60 3.74 8.83
CA GLN A 107 -22.89 3.70 9.53
C GLN A 107 -23.56 2.32 9.37
N THR A 108 -23.42 1.74 8.20
CA THR A 108 -23.99 0.44 7.84
C THR A 108 -22.98 -0.42 7.08
N ASP A 109 -23.21 -1.71 7.03
CA ASP A 109 -22.40 -2.67 6.28
C ASP A 109 -22.60 -2.62 4.75
N ASN A 110 -23.53 -1.78 4.27
CA ASN A 110 -23.77 -1.55 2.85
C ASN A 110 -22.95 -0.40 2.25
N GLU A 111 -22.19 0.33 3.06
CA GLU A 111 -21.31 1.39 2.59
C GLU A 111 -19.97 0.82 2.17
N ASP A 112 -19.50 1.16 0.97
CA ASP A 112 -18.20 0.71 0.42
C ASP A 112 -17.00 1.46 1.00
N LEU A 113 -17.25 2.46 1.85
CA LEU A 113 -16.23 3.30 2.47
C LEU A 113 -16.46 3.47 3.95
N MET A 114 -15.35 3.58 4.69
CA MET A 114 -15.34 4.09 6.05
C MET A 114 -14.70 5.48 6.09
N ASP A 115 -15.18 6.36 6.97
CA ASP A 115 -14.45 7.57 7.32
C ASP A 115 -13.28 7.21 8.21
N ALA A 116 -12.09 7.71 7.89
CA ALA A 116 -10.86 7.39 8.61
C ALA A 116 -10.41 8.53 9.53
N TYR A 117 -10.00 8.17 10.74
CA TYR A 117 -9.59 9.08 11.80
C TYR A 117 -8.27 8.63 12.40
N GLN A 118 -7.27 9.50 12.38
CA GLN A 118 -6.03 9.27 13.12
C GLN A 118 -6.22 9.67 14.57
N TYR A 119 -5.82 8.79 15.49
CA TYR A 119 -5.83 9.04 16.92
C TYR A 119 -4.49 9.55 17.42
N PHE A 120 -4.54 10.40 18.44
CA PHE A 120 -3.38 10.99 19.10
C PHE A 120 -3.27 10.54 20.54
N PHE A 121 -2.06 10.36 20.98
CA PHE A 121 -1.72 9.89 22.31
C PHE A 121 -0.83 10.90 23.02
N ASP A 122 -0.92 10.97 24.35
CA ASP A 122 0.04 11.68 25.18
C ASP A 122 1.30 10.83 25.44
N ALA A 123 2.25 11.41 26.17
CA ALA A 123 3.49 10.70 26.52
C ALA A 123 3.28 9.51 27.47
N ALA A 124 2.10 9.38 28.09
CA ALA A 124 1.73 8.22 28.91
C ALA A 124 1.01 7.13 28.10
N GLY A 125 0.83 7.32 26.78
CA GLY A 125 0.10 6.42 25.90
C GLY A 125 -1.42 6.52 26.03
N THR A 126 -1.94 7.57 26.68
CA THR A 126 -3.39 7.79 26.79
C THR A 126 -3.90 8.49 25.53
N GLN A 127 -4.97 7.96 24.94
CA GLN A 127 -5.62 8.59 23.80
C GLN A 127 -6.27 9.92 24.20
N VAL A 128 -5.83 11.01 23.57
CA VAL A 128 -6.24 12.38 23.94
C VAL A 128 -7.07 13.08 22.87
N GLY A 129 -7.10 12.57 21.65
CA GLY A 129 -7.88 13.16 20.58
C GLY A 129 -7.77 12.41 19.25
N TYR A 130 -8.38 13.00 18.22
CA TYR A 130 -8.36 12.46 16.86
C TYR A 130 -8.49 13.56 15.82
N SER A 131 -8.19 13.23 14.57
CA SER A 131 -8.45 14.08 13.41
C SER A 131 -8.92 13.24 12.22
N PRO A 132 -9.88 13.73 11.40
CA PRO A 132 -10.23 13.07 10.15
C PRO A 132 -9.04 13.14 9.19
N VAL A 133 -8.71 12.00 8.56
CA VAL A 133 -7.53 11.88 7.68
C VAL A 133 -7.83 11.27 6.32
N GLY A 134 -9.07 10.96 6.01
CA GLY A 134 -9.47 10.40 4.72
C GLY A 134 -10.48 9.29 4.86
N THR A 135 -10.28 8.21 4.13
CA THR A 135 -11.20 7.06 4.08
C THR A 135 -10.45 5.74 4.09
N MET A 136 -11.18 4.68 4.44
CA MET A 136 -10.80 3.31 4.13
C MET A 136 -11.75 2.76 3.08
N GLU A 137 -11.25 1.90 2.20
CA GLU A 137 -12.02 1.20 1.16
C GLU A 137 -11.89 -0.32 1.33
N TRP A 138 -12.94 -1.03 0.99
CA TRP A 138 -12.91 -2.49 0.95
C TRP A 138 -12.22 -2.97 -0.33
N ASP A 139 -11.12 -3.72 -0.21
CA ASP A 139 -10.42 -4.30 -1.35
C ASP A 139 -10.88 -5.74 -1.61
N ARG A 140 -11.59 -5.94 -2.72
CA ARG A 140 -12.15 -7.24 -3.13
C ARG A 140 -11.21 -8.07 -3.99
N ARG A 141 -9.99 -7.62 -4.23
CA ARG A 141 -9.02 -8.36 -5.03
C ARG A 141 -8.60 -9.64 -4.32
N ASP A 142 -8.31 -10.68 -5.10
CA ASP A 142 -7.82 -11.94 -4.55
C ASP A 142 -6.55 -11.71 -3.72
N GLY A 143 -6.52 -12.30 -2.51
CA GLY A 143 -5.44 -12.13 -1.56
C GLY A 143 -5.54 -10.87 -0.68
N HIS A 144 -6.53 -10.00 -0.93
CA HIS A 144 -6.83 -8.85 -0.07
C HIS A 144 -8.04 -9.17 0.82
N ASN A 145 -9.27 -8.91 0.42
CA ASN A 145 -10.49 -9.16 1.21
C ASN A 145 -10.43 -8.56 2.63
N HIS A 146 -9.94 -7.34 2.72
CA HIS A 146 -9.85 -6.54 3.94
C HIS A 146 -9.95 -5.05 3.62
N TRP A 147 -10.11 -4.22 4.65
CA TRP A 147 -10.15 -2.77 4.51
C TRP A 147 -8.76 -2.20 4.32
N HIS A 148 -8.66 -1.14 3.53
CA HIS A 148 -7.43 -0.41 3.25
C HIS A 148 -7.61 1.07 3.55
N PHE A 149 -6.72 1.64 4.32
CA PHE A 149 -6.58 3.08 4.42
C PHE A 149 -6.04 3.65 3.11
N THR A 150 -6.77 4.61 2.53
CA THR A 150 -6.45 5.19 1.21
C THR A 150 -5.32 6.22 1.31
N ASP A 151 -4.54 6.34 0.22
CA ASP A 151 -3.48 7.36 0.08
C ASP A 151 -2.36 7.29 1.16
N PHE A 152 -2.11 6.08 1.73
CA PHE A 152 -1.05 5.88 2.71
C PHE A 152 0.34 6.03 2.11
N ALA A 153 0.58 5.41 0.95
CA ALA A 153 1.85 5.52 0.25
C ALA A 153 1.65 5.64 -1.26
N SER A 154 2.67 6.13 -1.96
CA SER A 154 2.68 6.18 -3.42
C SER A 154 3.98 5.66 -4.00
N TYR A 155 3.88 4.93 -5.11
CA TYR A 155 5.01 4.39 -5.83
C TYR A 155 5.09 4.96 -7.23
N ARG A 156 6.30 5.36 -7.64
CA ARG A 156 6.52 6.00 -8.94
C ARG A 156 7.82 5.49 -9.55
N LEU A 157 7.81 5.24 -10.85
CA LEU A 157 9.03 5.08 -11.61
C LEU A 157 9.40 6.44 -12.22
N LEU A 158 10.57 6.93 -11.88
CA LEU A 158 11.09 8.22 -12.32
C LEU A 158 12.27 8.03 -13.29
N ASP A 159 12.45 8.94 -14.21
CA ASP A 159 13.62 8.95 -15.11
C ASP A 159 14.90 9.40 -14.37
N LYS A 160 16.01 9.50 -15.14
CA LYS A 160 17.30 9.96 -14.62
C LYS A 160 17.26 11.37 -14.02
N ASP A 161 16.32 12.21 -14.44
CA ASP A 161 16.13 13.58 -13.98
C ASP A 161 15.04 13.67 -12.89
N LYS A 162 14.62 12.51 -12.35
CA LYS A 162 13.55 12.35 -11.35
C LYS A 162 12.19 12.86 -11.80
N LYS A 163 11.91 12.85 -13.10
CA LYS A 163 10.59 13.13 -13.65
C LYS A 163 9.76 11.86 -13.69
N LEU A 164 8.46 11.98 -13.42
CA LEU A 164 7.52 10.86 -13.44
C LEU A 164 7.45 10.22 -14.83
N VAL A 165 7.60 8.90 -14.88
CA VAL A 165 7.43 8.07 -16.08
C VAL A 165 6.23 7.15 -15.96
N VAL A 166 6.15 6.39 -14.85
CA VAL A 166 5.05 5.47 -14.54
C VAL A 166 4.66 5.65 -13.08
N ARG A 167 3.35 5.64 -12.79
CA ARG A 167 2.81 5.57 -11.43
C ARG A 167 2.28 4.17 -11.19
N SER A 168 2.53 3.61 -10.01
CA SER A 168 1.84 2.40 -9.56
C SER A 168 0.37 2.70 -9.28
N GLN A 169 -0.45 1.67 -9.38
CA GLN A 169 -1.87 1.74 -9.06
C GLN A 169 -2.17 1.51 -7.57
N LYS A 170 -1.20 1.01 -6.80
CA LYS A 170 -1.35 0.75 -5.38
C LYS A 170 -1.08 2.02 -4.56
N GLU A 171 -2.08 2.51 -3.85
CA GLU A 171 -2.00 3.68 -2.97
C GLU A 171 -2.74 3.46 -1.63
N ALA A 172 -3.53 2.39 -1.52
CA ALA A 172 -4.29 2.02 -0.32
C ALA A 172 -3.68 0.79 0.38
N PHE A 173 -3.67 0.78 1.70
CA PHE A 173 -2.96 -0.19 2.53
C PHE A 173 -3.80 -0.62 3.73
N CYS A 174 -3.76 -1.90 4.06
CA CYS A 174 -4.08 -2.41 5.37
C CYS A 174 -2.85 -2.21 6.25
N LEU A 175 -2.86 -1.19 7.10
CA LEU A 175 -1.72 -0.89 7.96
C LEU A 175 -1.54 -1.97 9.02
N ALA A 176 -0.42 -2.68 8.95
CA ALA A 176 -0.06 -3.73 9.88
C ALA A 176 1.46 -3.76 10.14
N ASN A 177 1.85 -4.31 11.28
CA ASN A 177 3.24 -4.46 11.69
C ASN A 177 3.84 -5.72 11.06
N THR A 178 4.07 -5.71 9.73
CA THR A 178 4.56 -6.88 9.00
C THR A 178 6.05 -7.10 9.20
N ASP A 179 6.81 -6.04 9.49
CA ASP A 179 8.27 -6.09 9.59
C ASP A 179 8.80 -5.34 10.81
N ALA A 180 9.81 -5.95 11.46
CA ALA A 180 10.65 -5.29 12.43
C ALA A 180 11.72 -4.48 11.68
N VAL A 181 11.62 -3.15 11.69
CA VAL A 181 12.55 -2.29 10.95
C VAL A 181 13.68 -1.79 11.86
N ASP A 182 13.35 -1.07 12.92
CA ASP A 182 14.35 -0.56 13.87
C ASP A 182 13.75 -0.42 15.27
N TYR A 183 14.02 -1.40 16.13
CA TYR A 183 13.59 -1.35 17.53
C TYR A 183 14.57 -0.64 18.46
N THR A 184 15.55 0.08 17.92
CA THR A 184 16.44 0.96 18.70
C THR A 184 15.94 2.40 18.79
N VAL A 185 14.91 2.75 18.01
CA VAL A 185 14.28 4.08 18.11
C VAL A 185 13.58 4.24 19.47
N PRO A 186 13.50 5.47 20.02
CA PRO A 186 12.80 5.70 21.28
C PRO A 186 11.33 5.22 21.22
N ASP A 187 10.87 4.63 22.31
CA ASP A 187 9.52 4.13 22.50
C ASP A 187 9.10 3.00 21.53
N ALA A 188 10.06 2.30 20.92
CA ALA A 188 9.80 1.16 20.05
C ALA A 188 9.01 0.06 20.76
N ASN A 189 7.94 -0.40 20.11
CA ASN A 189 7.16 -1.56 20.56
C ASN A 189 7.72 -2.85 19.94
N TRP A 190 8.58 -3.54 20.66
CA TRP A 190 9.22 -4.79 20.21
C TRP A 190 8.27 -6.02 20.24
N LYS A 191 7.06 -5.86 20.75
CA LYS A 191 5.97 -6.84 20.73
C LYS A 191 4.72 -6.22 20.13
N PRO A 192 4.76 -5.79 18.86
CA PRO A 192 3.58 -5.18 18.26
C PRO A 192 2.43 -6.19 18.18
N ASP A 193 1.23 -5.73 18.46
CA ASP A 193 0.00 -6.39 18.06
C ASP A 193 -0.23 -6.13 16.57
N ASN A 194 -1.30 -6.71 15.98
CA ASN A 194 -1.68 -6.37 14.61
C ASN A 194 -0.61 -6.76 13.56
N THR A 195 -0.09 -7.99 13.65
CA THR A 195 0.91 -8.51 12.72
C THR A 195 0.33 -9.37 11.60
N ASP A 196 -0.97 -9.69 11.67
CA ASP A 196 -1.67 -10.54 10.70
C ASP A 196 -2.65 -9.71 9.86
N LEU A 197 -2.38 -9.58 8.57
CA LEU A 197 -3.21 -8.85 7.60
C LEU A 197 -4.65 -9.40 7.50
N HIS A 198 -4.86 -10.68 7.73
CA HIS A 198 -6.19 -11.29 7.62
C HIS A 198 -7.12 -10.92 8.76
N THR A 199 -6.58 -10.65 9.94
CA THR A 199 -7.37 -10.30 11.13
C THR A 199 -7.31 -8.82 11.48
N SER A 200 -6.27 -8.13 11.03
CA SER A 200 -5.97 -6.77 11.45
C SER A 200 -6.86 -5.71 10.80
N CYS A 201 -7.30 -5.92 9.57
CA CYS A 201 -8.01 -4.92 8.76
C CYS A 201 -9.48 -5.27 8.50
N GLY A 202 -10.06 -6.08 9.38
CA GLY A 202 -11.48 -6.38 9.42
C GLY A 202 -12.02 -7.19 8.22
N GLY A 203 -13.29 -7.54 8.29
CA GLY A 203 -14.04 -8.23 7.23
C GLY A 203 -15.01 -7.32 6.50
N GLU A 204 -15.63 -7.83 5.44
CA GLU A 204 -16.57 -7.07 4.58
C GLU A 204 -17.72 -6.45 5.37
N THR A 205 -18.23 -7.13 6.40
CA THR A 205 -19.34 -6.66 7.23
C THR A 205 -18.91 -5.77 8.41
N SER A 206 -17.62 -5.51 8.60
CA SER A 206 -17.13 -4.64 9.67
C SER A 206 -17.69 -3.22 9.52
N ILE A 207 -18.21 -2.65 10.60
CA ILE A 207 -18.66 -1.26 10.68
C ILE A 207 -17.60 -0.35 11.29
N GLY A 208 -16.53 -0.92 11.81
CA GLY A 208 -15.37 -0.22 12.32
C GLY A 208 -14.14 -1.11 12.28
N VAL A 209 -13.00 -0.53 11.93
CA VAL A 209 -11.71 -1.20 11.80
C VAL A 209 -10.65 -0.31 12.42
N ARG A 210 -9.67 -0.90 13.09
CA ARG A 210 -8.48 -0.22 13.59
C ARG A 210 -7.25 -0.76 12.89
N GLU A 211 -6.51 0.11 12.25
CA GLU A 211 -5.22 -0.17 11.64
C GLU A 211 -4.11 0.52 12.42
N VAL A 212 -3.01 -0.18 12.66
CA VAL A 212 -1.91 0.30 13.52
C VAL A 212 -0.57 0.04 12.88
N LEU A 213 0.29 1.06 12.88
CA LEU A 213 1.71 0.93 12.58
C LEU A 213 2.51 1.42 13.81
N ASP A 214 3.04 0.47 14.55
CA ASP A 214 3.78 0.72 15.79
C ASP A 214 5.16 1.35 15.56
N THR A 215 5.67 2.00 16.59
CA THR A 215 7.02 2.56 16.62
C THR A 215 8.06 1.46 16.43
N GLY A 216 8.94 1.62 15.44
CA GLY A 216 9.99 0.67 15.09
C GLY A 216 9.55 -0.40 14.09
N SER A 217 8.26 -0.51 13.80
CA SER A 217 7.68 -1.48 12.85
C SER A 217 7.41 -0.87 11.48
N GLY A 218 7.39 -1.70 10.46
CA GLY A 218 7.06 -1.37 9.09
C GLY A 218 5.88 -2.18 8.55
N ASP A 219 5.22 -1.58 7.57
CA ASP A 219 4.26 -2.24 6.71
C ASP A 219 4.89 -2.46 5.34
N THR A 220 5.02 -3.71 4.94
CA THR A 220 5.66 -4.11 3.68
C THR A 220 4.65 -4.68 2.71
N TYR A 221 4.63 -4.08 1.53
CA TYR A 221 3.97 -4.67 0.37
C TYR A 221 5.00 -5.40 -0.49
N ALA A 222 4.86 -6.71 -0.52
CA ALA A 222 5.78 -7.60 -1.22
C ALA A 222 5.60 -7.53 -2.75
N GLN A 223 6.66 -7.81 -3.49
CA GLN A 223 6.73 -7.70 -4.95
C GLN A 223 5.74 -8.58 -5.73
N TYR A 224 5.22 -9.63 -5.11
CA TYR A 224 4.23 -10.54 -5.73
C TYR A 224 2.79 -10.08 -5.55
N LEU A 225 2.53 -9.04 -4.74
CA LEU A 225 1.19 -8.55 -4.51
C LEU A 225 0.66 -7.75 -5.72
N PRO A 226 -0.63 -7.83 -6.02
CA PRO A 226 -1.25 -7.08 -7.11
C PRO A 226 -0.97 -5.57 -7.00
N GLY A 227 -0.52 -4.97 -8.11
CA GLY A 227 -0.22 -3.54 -8.17
C GLY A 227 1.20 -3.16 -7.76
N GLN A 228 2.03 -4.11 -7.27
CA GLN A 228 3.42 -3.87 -6.83
C GLN A 228 4.41 -3.97 -7.99
N SER A 229 4.04 -3.45 -9.15
CA SER A 229 4.88 -3.46 -10.35
C SER A 229 4.68 -2.22 -11.22
N PHE A 230 5.67 -1.98 -12.10
CA PHE A 230 5.58 -1.01 -13.17
C PHE A 230 5.63 -1.70 -14.53
N ASP A 231 4.71 -1.37 -15.44
CA ASP A 231 4.75 -1.83 -16.83
C ASP A 231 5.86 -1.09 -17.59
N LEU A 232 6.88 -1.81 -18.02
CA LEU A 232 8.02 -1.29 -18.79
C LEU A 232 7.74 -1.15 -20.28
N LYS A 233 6.48 -1.37 -20.72
CA LYS A 233 6.10 -1.25 -22.13
C LYS A 233 6.40 0.16 -22.65
N GLY A 234 7.15 0.23 -23.75
CA GLY A 234 7.50 1.50 -24.37
C GLY A 234 8.60 2.31 -23.68
N LEU A 235 9.09 1.87 -22.52
CA LEU A 235 10.20 2.54 -21.87
C LEU A 235 11.52 2.30 -22.61
N LYS A 236 12.39 3.30 -22.63
CA LYS A 236 13.74 3.22 -23.17
C LYS A 236 14.69 2.54 -22.18
N ASN A 237 15.75 1.92 -22.68
CA ASN A 237 16.86 1.49 -21.83
C ASN A 237 17.49 2.70 -21.15
N GLY A 238 17.89 2.57 -19.90
CA GLY A 238 18.49 3.68 -19.17
C GLY A 238 18.39 3.56 -17.67
N VAL A 239 18.75 4.64 -17.01
CA VAL A 239 18.70 4.78 -15.55
C VAL A 239 17.35 5.33 -15.15
N TYR A 240 16.76 4.68 -14.13
CA TYR A 240 15.50 5.05 -13.51
C TYR A 240 15.64 5.02 -11.99
N TYR A 241 14.64 5.57 -11.30
CA TYR A 241 14.52 5.51 -9.85
C TYR A 241 13.14 5.01 -9.49
N ILE A 242 13.08 3.96 -8.68
CA ILE A 242 11.85 3.60 -7.97
C ILE A 242 11.73 4.55 -6.77
N PHE A 243 10.67 5.32 -6.76
CA PHE A 243 10.31 6.22 -5.68
C PHE A 243 9.26 5.54 -4.79
N VAL A 244 9.47 5.58 -3.49
CA VAL A 244 8.51 5.20 -2.46
C VAL A 244 8.30 6.42 -1.58
N GLY A 245 7.06 6.84 -1.42
CA GLY A 245 6.72 8.01 -0.59
C GLY A 245 5.54 7.72 0.32
N ALA A 246 5.74 7.86 1.63
CA ALA A 246 4.70 7.78 2.63
C ALA A 246 3.88 9.07 2.70
N ASN A 247 2.61 8.99 3.11
CA ASN A 247 1.72 10.12 3.32
C ASN A 247 1.78 11.16 2.18
N PRO A 248 1.55 10.74 0.92
CA PRO A 248 1.81 11.57 -0.26
C PRO A 248 0.99 12.85 -0.29
N ASP A 249 -0.21 12.83 0.26
CA ASP A 249 -1.15 13.95 0.31
C ASP A 249 -1.05 14.75 1.61
N LYS A 250 -0.14 14.36 2.52
CA LYS A 250 0.07 15.01 3.83
C LYS A 250 -1.21 15.10 4.68
N LYS A 251 -2.06 14.08 4.59
CA LYS A 251 -3.30 13.98 5.36
C LYS A 251 -3.04 13.49 6.79
N LEU A 252 -2.04 12.61 6.97
CA LEU A 252 -1.63 12.11 8.27
C LEU A 252 -0.78 13.16 9.01
N TYR A 253 -1.00 13.24 10.30
CA TYR A 253 -0.21 14.06 11.21
C TYR A 253 1.01 13.26 11.67
N GLU A 254 2.17 13.78 11.41
CA GLU A 254 3.46 13.19 11.75
C GLU A 254 4.48 14.25 12.15
N SER A 255 5.56 13.84 12.81
CA SER A 255 6.57 14.77 13.34
C SER A 255 7.38 15.43 12.23
N SER A 256 7.59 14.75 11.09
CA SER A 256 8.27 15.29 9.93
C SER A 256 7.76 14.66 8.64
N THR A 257 7.41 15.49 7.66
CA THR A 257 7.08 15.07 6.30
C THR A 257 8.25 15.23 5.31
N SER A 258 9.43 15.60 5.80
CA SER A 258 10.60 15.84 4.95
C SER A 258 11.42 14.56 4.67
N ASN A 259 11.20 13.50 5.44
CA ASN A 259 11.90 12.23 5.41
C ASN A 259 11.04 11.05 4.92
N ASN A 260 9.83 11.31 4.43
CA ASN A 260 8.87 10.31 3.96
C ASN A 260 9.29 9.57 2.68
N ASN A 261 10.27 10.09 1.96
CA ASN A 261 10.57 9.68 0.60
C ASN A 261 11.87 8.91 0.49
N SER A 262 11.86 7.84 -0.27
CA SER A 262 13.07 7.10 -0.65
C SER A 262 13.19 6.90 -2.16
N TYR A 263 14.42 6.61 -2.62
CA TYR A 263 14.71 6.40 -4.03
C TYR A 263 15.65 5.21 -4.21
N ARG A 264 15.26 4.26 -5.05
CA ARG A 264 16.13 3.14 -5.45
C ARG A 264 16.53 3.27 -6.90
N LYS A 265 17.82 3.46 -7.17
CA LYS A 265 18.35 3.52 -8.54
C LYS A 265 18.33 2.14 -9.18
N VAL A 266 17.78 2.05 -10.38
CA VAL A 266 17.78 0.87 -11.23
C VAL A 266 18.25 1.22 -12.64
N THR A 267 18.83 0.25 -13.35
CA THR A 267 19.15 0.38 -14.76
C THR A 267 18.38 -0.67 -15.53
N ILE A 268 17.50 -0.22 -16.42
CA ILE A 268 16.68 -1.07 -17.28
C ILE A 268 17.41 -1.27 -18.61
N SER A 269 17.48 -2.51 -19.08
CA SER A 269 18.11 -2.91 -20.34
C SER A 269 17.25 -3.94 -21.08
N GLY A 270 17.70 -4.37 -22.26
CA GLY A 270 17.00 -5.37 -23.07
C GLY A 270 15.97 -4.77 -24.02
N THR A 271 15.20 -5.63 -24.67
CA THR A 271 14.15 -5.27 -25.64
C THR A 271 12.76 -5.51 -25.05
N SER A 272 11.72 -5.04 -25.70
CA SER A 272 10.33 -5.30 -25.29
C SER A 272 10.07 -6.80 -25.17
N GLY A 273 9.53 -7.27 -24.07
CA GLY A 273 9.31 -8.68 -23.74
C GLY A 273 10.56 -9.43 -23.25
N HIS A 274 11.73 -8.78 -23.21
CA HIS A 274 13.01 -9.33 -22.72
C HIS A 274 13.76 -8.26 -21.93
N ARG A 275 13.06 -7.56 -21.05
CA ARG A 275 13.67 -6.55 -20.17
C ARG A 275 14.45 -7.21 -19.07
N ALA A 276 15.53 -6.56 -18.65
CA ALA A 276 16.33 -6.91 -17.49
C ALA A 276 16.59 -5.67 -16.64
N VAL A 277 16.76 -5.87 -15.34
CA VAL A 277 17.08 -4.82 -14.39
C VAL A 277 18.40 -5.08 -13.68
N LYS A 278 19.20 -4.03 -13.53
CA LYS A 278 20.34 -4.00 -12.62
C LYS A 278 20.02 -3.02 -11.50
N VAL A 279 20.07 -3.49 -10.26
CA VAL A 279 19.73 -2.73 -9.07
C VAL A 279 21.00 -2.19 -8.42
N ALA A 280 21.02 -0.90 -8.08
CA ALA A 280 22.12 -0.30 -7.35
C ALA A 280 22.07 -0.72 -5.87
N LYS A 281 23.23 -0.98 -5.25
CA LYS A 281 23.29 -1.23 -3.80
C LYS A 281 22.87 0.00 -3.02
N VAL A 282 22.25 -0.23 -1.84
CA VAL A 282 21.85 0.81 -0.90
C VAL A 282 22.37 0.44 0.48
N GLY A 283 23.28 1.28 1.00
CA GLY A 283 23.84 1.07 2.33
C GLY A 283 24.51 -0.30 2.51
N ILE A 284 24.40 -0.84 3.71
CA ILE A 284 24.95 -2.15 4.13
C ILE A 284 23.90 -3.28 4.00
N ILE A 285 22.71 -3.00 3.49
CA ILE A 285 21.64 -4.00 3.37
C ILE A 285 22.06 -5.05 2.34
N THR A 286 22.16 -6.30 2.78
CA THR A 286 22.29 -7.46 1.92
C THR A 286 20.90 -7.99 1.65
N GLU A 287 20.41 -7.80 0.47
CA GLU A 287 19.15 -8.41 0.03
C GLU A 287 19.37 -9.91 -0.16
N PRO A 288 18.50 -10.76 0.39
CA PRO A 288 18.56 -12.18 0.07
C PRO A 288 18.37 -12.36 -1.45
N PRO A 289 18.99 -13.38 -2.05
CA PRO A 289 18.67 -13.72 -3.43
C PRO A 289 17.18 -14.00 -3.51
N ILE A 290 16.51 -13.47 -4.54
CA ILE A 290 15.13 -13.82 -4.85
C ILE A 290 15.15 -15.31 -5.12
N LYS A 291 14.59 -16.11 -4.23
CA LYS A 291 14.30 -17.49 -4.50
C LYS A 291 13.09 -17.50 -5.42
N ASP A 292 13.21 -18.05 -6.59
CA ASP A 292 12.06 -18.45 -7.39
C ASP A 292 11.27 -19.44 -6.51
N GLU A 293 10.13 -19.01 -5.96
CA GLU A 293 9.28 -19.83 -5.08
C GLU A 293 8.44 -20.83 -5.91
N ASP A 294 9.09 -21.56 -6.81
CA ASP A 294 8.43 -22.58 -7.62
C ASP A 294 8.71 -24.03 -7.13
N GLU A 295 9.25 -24.22 -5.93
CA GLU A 295 9.36 -25.58 -5.37
C GLU A 295 8.98 -25.56 -3.88
N ASP A 296 7.77 -25.99 -3.59
CA ASP A 296 7.18 -26.52 -2.36
C ASP A 296 5.94 -25.73 -1.84
N HIS A 297 4.80 -25.99 -2.52
CA HIS A 297 3.50 -26.10 -1.82
C HIS A 297 2.53 -26.95 -2.64
#